data_00b2513d7dd1684c8c65980d642fa46a
#
_entry.id   00b2513d7dd1684c8c65980d642fa46a
#
_cell.length_a   1.000
_cell.length_b   1.000
_cell.length_c   1.000
_cell.angle_alpha   90.00
_cell.angle_beta   90.00
_cell.angle_gamma   90.00
#
_symmetry.space_group_name_H-M   'P 1'
#
loop_
_entity.id
_entity.type
_entity.pdbx_description
1 polymer ?
#
loop_
_entity_poly.entity_id
_entity_poly.type
_entity_poly.pdbx_seq_one_letter_code
_entity_poly.pdbx_strand_id
1 'polypeptide(L)'
;MRILRSRIFTPTADPFANDVASSHRSFDDGYLAIDDAGRIAGIGDWSERPAEGEVIELGRDTLITPGFVDTHLHAPQLEMIGSYGGDLLAWLNRYTFPTEGKFSEPAHALAVAQIFYDELLRNGTLCALIFSTIHQEATDIFFAEAERRGFRGIIGKTMMDRNAPDFLTETADDSYTQSRALLTKWHGRGLLRYAITPRFAPTSTTQLLERAGELKREFPDAYVHTHISENRNEVLWVQQLFSFPEYADVYDHYGLLDDKTVLAHGVHLTEEELDLLSRRGSRISHCPNSNLFLGSGLFRLHHVLDAGVIVGLGSDIGAGTTPSMFNAMADAYKVQQVQGVSLSPFHLWYLATLGGAKALSLDAEIGSIEAGKSADFLVLDLHATPLISMRSDRASSLEDLLAGLIFMGDDRIVKASWIAGRQVSARA
;
A
#
# COMPACT_ATOMS: atom_id res chain seq x y z
N MET A 1 14.27 14.17 -23.38
CA MET A 1 13.07 13.28 -23.39
C MET A 1 13.48 11.86 -23.74
N ARG A 2 12.95 10.83 -23.07
CA ARG A 2 13.15 9.40 -23.37
C ARG A 2 11.83 8.79 -23.83
N ILE A 3 11.89 7.87 -24.79
CA ILE A 3 10.73 7.21 -25.38
C ILE A 3 10.94 5.69 -25.26
N LEU A 4 10.16 5.03 -24.41
CA LEU A 4 10.23 3.60 -24.20
C LEU A 4 9.20 2.91 -25.12
N ARG A 5 9.60 1.85 -25.82
CA ARG A 5 8.71 1.02 -26.65
C ARG A 5 8.47 -0.32 -26.01
N SER A 6 7.21 -0.67 -25.83
CA SER A 6 6.77 -1.94 -25.22
C SER A 6 5.27 -2.14 -25.45
N ARG A 7 4.74 -3.30 -25.03
CA ARG A 7 3.33 -3.39 -24.70
C ARG A 7 3.05 -2.50 -23.49
N ILE A 8 1.86 -1.88 -23.43
CA ILE A 8 1.49 -1.01 -22.31
C ILE A 8 0.07 -1.34 -21.87
N PHE A 9 -0.12 -1.39 -20.56
CA PHE A 9 -1.42 -1.44 -19.91
C PHE A 9 -1.49 -0.40 -18.80
N THR A 10 -2.61 0.33 -18.70
CA THR A 10 -2.85 1.29 -17.62
C THR A 10 -4.35 1.38 -17.30
N PRO A 11 -4.77 1.25 -16.02
CA PRO A 11 -6.10 1.66 -15.61
C PRO A 11 -6.23 3.18 -15.74
N THR A 12 -7.42 3.65 -16.11
CA THR A 12 -7.74 5.09 -16.27
C THR A 12 -8.99 5.50 -15.51
N ALA A 13 -9.83 4.53 -15.13
CA ALA A 13 -11.04 4.76 -14.36
C ALA A 13 -11.29 3.58 -13.39
N ASP A 14 -12.23 3.77 -12.49
CA ASP A 14 -12.67 2.75 -11.54
C ASP A 14 -13.58 1.72 -12.24
N PRO A 15 -13.16 0.46 -12.38
CA PRO A 15 -13.95 -0.58 -13.03
C PRO A 15 -15.13 -1.09 -12.19
N PHE A 16 -15.22 -0.73 -10.90
CA PHE A 16 -16.39 -1.03 -10.08
C PHE A 16 -17.54 -0.04 -10.33
N ALA A 17 -17.21 1.19 -10.72
CA ALA A 17 -18.18 2.25 -10.99
C ALA A 17 -18.44 2.47 -12.49
N ASN A 18 -17.60 1.91 -13.38
CA ASN A 18 -17.66 2.13 -14.83
C ASN A 18 -17.64 0.78 -15.58
N ASP A 19 -17.97 0.81 -16.86
CA ASP A 19 -17.75 -0.34 -17.73
C ASP A 19 -16.26 -0.70 -17.76
N VAL A 20 -15.97 -1.97 -17.48
CA VAL A 20 -14.61 -2.52 -17.44
C VAL A 20 -13.84 -2.24 -18.73
N ALA A 21 -14.49 -2.33 -19.91
CA ALA A 21 -13.85 -2.09 -21.18
C ALA A 21 -13.39 -0.64 -21.37
N SER A 22 -14.04 0.33 -20.71
CA SER A 22 -13.69 1.75 -20.74
C SER A 22 -12.79 2.20 -19.56
N SER A 23 -12.50 1.31 -18.62
CA SER A 23 -11.76 1.63 -17.40
C SER A 23 -10.23 1.56 -17.53
N HIS A 24 -9.73 1.20 -18.74
CA HIS A 24 -8.31 1.06 -18.99
C HIS A 24 -7.94 1.44 -20.43
N ARG A 25 -6.64 1.63 -20.66
CA ARG A 25 -6.03 1.73 -22.00
C ARG A 25 -4.94 0.68 -22.14
N SER A 26 -4.78 0.17 -23.36
CA SER A 26 -3.71 -0.77 -23.68
C SER A 26 -3.21 -0.56 -25.11
N PHE A 27 -1.93 -0.88 -25.32
CA PHE A 27 -1.26 -0.80 -26.61
C PHE A 27 -0.36 -2.03 -26.77
N ASP A 28 -0.57 -2.82 -27.81
CA ASP A 28 0.27 -4.01 -28.10
C ASP A 28 1.67 -3.62 -28.59
N ASP A 29 1.80 -2.47 -29.24
CA ASP A 29 3.05 -1.84 -29.63
C ASP A 29 2.94 -0.35 -29.31
N GLY A 30 3.23 0.00 -28.07
CA GLY A 30 3.01 1.33 -27.53
C GLY A 30 4.31 2.10 -27.29
N TYR A 31 4.15 3.41 -27.07
CA TYR A 31 5.22 4.26 -26.55
C TYR A 31 4.83 4.88 -25.22
N LEU A 32 5.82 5.02 -24.34
CA LEU A 32 5.79 5.86 -23.14
C LEU A 32 6.89 6.92 -23.26
N ALA A 33 6.50 8.19 -23.40
CA ALA A 33 7.43 9.32 -23.45
C ALA A 33 7.57 9.94 -22.05
N ILE A 34 8.82 10.18 -21.62
CA ILE A 34 9.18 10.74 -20.32
C ILE A 34 10.00 12.00 -20.53
N ASP A 35 9.59 13.10 -19.94
CA ASP A 35 10.31 14.37 -19.99
C ASP A 35 11.52 14.40 -19.04
N ASP A 36 12.29 15.49 -19.08
CA ASP A 36 13.50 15.64 -18.27
C ASP A 36 13.20 15.93 -16.80
N ALA A 37 11.95 16.26 -16.47
CA ALA A 37 11.45 16.40 -15.09
C ALA A 37 10.97 15.07 -14.49
N GLY A 38 11.02 13.96 -15.27
CA GLY A 38 10.57 12.64 -14.83
C GLY A 38 9.05 12.47 -14.84
N ARG A 39 8.34 13.28 -15.63
CA ARG A 39 6.91 13.16 -15.85
C ARG A 39 6.60 12.48 -17.16
N ILE A 40 5.44 11.88 -17.23
CA ILE A 40 4.89 11.30 -18.46
C ILE A 40 4.51 12.42 -19.39
N ALA A 41 5.22 12.53 -20.53
CA ALA A 41 4.94 13.49 -21.60
C ALA A 41 3.84 12.99 -22.55
N GLY A 42 3.70 11.66 -22.69
CA GLY A 42 2.69 11.05 -23.56
C GLY A 42 2.73 9.53 -23.54
N ILE A 43 1.64 8.95 -23.96
CA ILE A 43 1.44 7.50 -24.13
C ILE A 43 0.52 7.28 -25.34
N GLY A 44 0.80 6.29 -26.18
CA GLY A 44 -0.01 5.96 -27.33
C GLY A 44 0.52 4.78 -28.13
N ASP A 45 -0.05 4.57 -29.34
CA ASP A 45 0.46 3.63 -30.31
C ASP A 45 1.85 4.06 -30.81
N TRP A 46 2.73 3.12 -31.09
CA TRP A 46 4.09 3.39 -31.53
C TRP A 46 4.16 4.29 -32.77
N SER A 47 3.20 4.18 -33.69
CA SER A 47 3.10 5.00 -34.87
C SER A 47 2.87 6.49 -34.58
N GLU A 48 2.32 6.82 -33.44
CA GLU A 48 1.98 8.18 -32.98
C GLU A 48 3.07 8.81 -32.08
N ARG A 49 4.19 8.11 -31.88
CA ARG A 49 5.25 8.57 -30.98
C ARG A 49 5.85 9.92 -31.38
N PRO A 50 6.34 10.71 -30.45
CA PRO A 50 7.13 11.90 -30.75
C PRO A 50 8.30 11.58 -31.68
N ALA A 51 8.56 12.48 -32.64
CA ALA A 51 9.66 12.30 -33.62
C ALA A 51 11.04 12.47 -32.99
N GLU A 52 11.14 13.22 -31.89
CA GLU A 52 12.38 13.55 -31.19
C GLU A 52 12.43 12.90 -29.81
N GLY A 53 13.56 12.33 -29.43
CA GLY A 53 13.83 11.72 -28.14
C GLY A 53 14.75 10.51 -28.26
N GLU A 54 15.35 10.13 -27.15
CA GLU A 54 16.10 8.88 -27.03
C GLU A 54 15.14 7.70 -26.96
N VAL A 55 15.24 6.79 -27.94
CA VAL A 55 14.40 5.59 -27.99
C VAL A 55 15.06 4.46 -27.24
N ILE A 56 14.30 3.84 -26.33
CA ILE A 56 14.67 2.64 -25.56
C ILE A 56 13.73 1.51 -25.96
N GLU A 57 14.25 0.53 -26.72
CA GLU A 57 13.52 -0.66 -27.12
C GLU A 57 13.53 -1.69 -25.98
N LEU A 58 12.39 -1.96 -25.35
CA LEU A 58 12.28 -2.95 -24.27
C LEU A 58 11.93 -4.35 -24.79
N GLY A 59 11.41 -4.43 -26.02
CA GLY A 59 11.00 -5.69 -26.66
C GLY A 59 9.51 -6.01 -26.48
N ARG A 60 9.00 -6.87 -27.35
CA ARG A 60 7.58 -7.28 -27.36
C ARG A 60 7.20 -8.22 -26.22
N ASP A 61 8.20 -8.84 -25.59
CA ASP A 61 8.03 -9.75 -24.46
C ASP A 61 8.03 -9.01 -23.12
N THR A 62 7.82 -7.70 -23.15
CA THR A 62 7.69 -6.85 -21.98
C THR A 62 6.34 -6.15 -21.94
N LEU A 63 5.88 -5.85 -20.72
CA LEU A 63 4.67 -5.08 -20.47
C LEU A 63 5.00 -3.92 -19.51
N ILE A 64 4.74 -2.69 -19.93
CA ILE A 64 4.77 -1.53 -19.04
C ILE A 64 3.42 -1.41 -18.35
N THR A 65 3.45 -1.28 -17.00
CA THR A 65 2.27 -1.04 -16.15
C THR A 65 2.58 0.06 -15.14
N PRO A 66 1.57 0.74 -14.54
CA PRO A 66 1.82 1.57 -13.37
C PRO A 66 2.49 0.76 -12.26
N GLY A 67 3.28 1.43 -11.42
CA GLY A 67 3.83 0.82 -10.22
C GLY A 67 2.76 0.43 -9.22
N PHE A 68 3.00 -0.62 -8.44
CA PHE A 68 2.09 -1.02 -7.38
C PHE A 68 2.11 -0.01 -6.24
N VAL A 69 0.94 0.19 -5.64
CA VAL A 69 0.69 1.03 -4.47
C VAL A 69 0.21 0.14 -3.34
N ASP A 70 1.04 -0.02 -2.33
CA ASP A 70 0.72 -0.80 -1.13
C ASP A 70 0.15 0.13 -0.05
N THR A 71 -1.12 -0.05 0.29
CA THR A 71 -1.83 0.87 1.18
C THR A 71 -1.70 0.54 2.67
N HIS A 72 -1.01 -0.54 3.02
CA HIS A 72 -0.73 -0.91 4.41
C HIS A 72 0.35 -1.98 4.53
N LEU A 73 1.38 -1.71 5.30
CA LEU A 73 2.41 -2.67 5.68
C LEU A 73 3.23 -2.19 6.89
N HIS A 74 3.94 -3.13 7.55
CA HIS A 74 4.79 -2.86 8.71
C HIS A 74 6.26 -3.13 8.39
N ALA A 75 7.06 -2.08 8.21
CA ALA A 75 8.49 -2.22 7.89
C ALA A 75 9.28 -3.03 8.94
N PRO A 76 9.09 -2.85 10.27
CA PRO A 76 9.83 -3.60 11.27
C PRO A 76 9.47 -5.09 11.36
N GLN A 77 8.43 -5.54 10.66
CA GLN A 77 7.97 -6.92 10.70
C GLN A 77 8.51 -7.78 9.54
N LEU A 78 9.38 -7.23 8.69
CA LEU A 78 9.95 -7.96 7.55
C LEU A 78 10.62 -9.27 7.97
N GLU A 79 11.38 -9.27 9.08
CA GLU A 79 12.11 -10.43 9.57
C GLU A 79 11.21 -11.59 10.04
N MET A 80 9.93 -11.31 10.30
CA MET A 80 9.01 -12.31 10.85
C MET A 80 7.97 -12.80 9.85
N ILE A 81 8.07 -12.43 8.59
CA ILE A 81 7.20 -12.96 7.54
C ILE A 81 7.15 -14.49 7.61
N GLY A 82 5.92 -15.06 7.57
CA GLY A 82 5.72 -16.50 7.66
C GLY A 82 5.83 -17.08 9.06
N SER A 83 5.94 -16.26 10.11
CA SER A 83 5.93 -16.73 11.50
C SER A 83 4.55 -17.27 11.86
N TYR A 84 4.45 -18.60 11.97
CA TYR A 84 3.20 -19.30 12.22
C TYR A 84 2.65 -19.01 13.61
N GLY A 85 1.37 -18.64 13.69
CA GLY A 85 0.69 -18.31 14.92
C GLY A 85 -0.82 -18.60 14.86
N GLY A 86 -1.47 -18.56 16.01
CA GLY A 86 -2.91 -18.71 16.14
C GLY A 86 -3.66 -17.42 15.82
N ASP A 87 -4.40 -16.90 16.82
CA ASP A 87 -5.10 -15.63 16.67
C ASP A 87 -4.15 -14.42 16.73
N LEU A 88 -4.66 -13.26 16.27
CA LEU A 88 -3.94 -11.99 16.20
C LEU A 88 -3.24 -11.62 17.53
N LEU A 89 -3.95 -11.67 18.66
CA LEU A 89 -3.41 -11.17 19.93
C LEU A 89 -2.27 -12.06 20.47
N ALA A 90 -2.39 -13.37 20.29
CA ALA A 90 -1.32 -14.31 20.65
C ALA A 90 -0.11 -14.15 19.72
N TRP A 91 -0.33 -13.92 18.44
CA TRP A 91 0.70 -13.72 17.43
C TRP A 91 1.50 -12.42 17.68
N LEU A 92 0.82 -11.31 18.03
CA LEU A 92 1.46 -10.05 18.41
C LEU A 92 2.46 -10.25 19.56
N ASN A 93 2.04 -10.93 20.64
CA ASN A 93 2.88 -11.17 21.81
C ASN A 93 4.07 -12.09 21.51
N ARG A 94 3.87 -13.11 20.67
CA ARG A 94 4.88 -14.13 20.40
C ARG A 94 5.96 -13.68 19.44
N TYR A 95 5.60 -12.96 18.39
CA TYR A 95 6.49 -12.63 17.28
C TYR A 95 6.67 -11.13 17.09
N THR A 96 5.58 -10.37 17.01
CA THR A 96 5.61 -8.96 16.63
C THR A 96 6.36 -8.11 17.63
N PHE A 97 5.94 -8.10 18.88
CA PHE A 97 6.55 -7.25 19.90
C PHE A 97 8.03 -7.56 20.13
N PRO A 98 8.47 -8.84 20.25
CA PRO A 98 9.90 -9.14 20.33
C PRO A 98 10.71 -8.70 19.13
N THR A 99 10.14 -8.75 17.91
CA THR A 99 10.82 -8.31 16.68
C THR A 99 10.90 -6.79 16.62
N GLU A 100 9.79 -6.08 16.86
CA GLU A 100 9.76 -4.62 16.85
C GLU A 100 10.65 -4.00 17.95
N GLY A 101 10.84 -4.66 19.08
CA GLY A 101 11.74 -4.21 20.14
C GLY A 101 13.22 -4.11 19.74
N LYS A 102 13.66 -4.87 18.72
CA LYS A 102 15.05 -4.81 18.21
C LYS A 102 15.38 -3.47 17.56
N PHE A 103 14.37 -2.71 17.15
CA PHE A 103 14.53 -1.42 16.46
C PHE A 103 14.92 -0.26 17.40
N SER A 104 15.06 -0.51 18.70
CA SER A 104 15.80 0.37 19.61
C SER A 104 17.28 0.52 19.22
N GLU A 105 17.82 -0.41 18.41
CA GLU A 105 19.19 -0.40 17.94
C GLU A 105 19.26 0.20 16.52
N PRO A 106 19.85 1.40 16.32
CA PRO A 106 19.90 2.07 15.02
C PRO A 106 20.58 1.27 13.91
N ALA A 107 21.61 0.50 14.26
CA ALA A 107 22.31 -0.35 13.29
C ALA A 107 21.40 -1.48 12.74
N HIS A 108 20.54 -2.06 13.60
CA HIS A 108 19.54 -3.02 13.18
C HIS A 108 18.49 -2.37 12.28
N ALA A 109 17.96 -1.21 12.69
CA ALA A 109 16.99 -0.45 11.90
C ALA A 109 17.52 -0.14 10.48
N LEU A 110 18.78 0.29 10.35
CA LEU A 110 19.40 0.56 9.06
C LEU A 110 19.52 -0.71 8.20
N ALA A 111 20.00 -1.80 8.79
CA ALA A 111 20.15 -3.06 8.05
C ALA A 111 18.80 -3.57 7.50
N VAL A 112 17.75 -3.52 8.32
CA VAL A 112 16.41 -3.93 7.90
C VAL A 112 15.82 -2.94 6.89
N ALA A 113 15.98 -1.62 7.08
CA ALA A 113 15.47 -0.62 6.14
C ALA A 113 16.05 -0.81 4.72
N GLN A 114 17.34 -1.15 4.61
CA GLN A 114 17.98 -1.42 3.32
C GLN A 114 17.34 -2.61 2.61
N ILE A 115 17.18 -3.73 3.31
CA ILE A 115 16.54 -4.93 2.75
C ILE A 115 15.07 -4.66 2.42
N PHE A 116 14.35 -3.95 3.29
CA PHE A 116 12.94 -3.65 3.14
C PHE A 116 12.64 -2.91 1.82
N TYR A 117 13.36 -1.82 1.55
CA TYR A 117 13.15 -1.09 0.29
C TYR A 117 13.65 -1.87 -0.93
N ASP A 118 14.70 -2.68 -0.82
CA ASP A 118 15.13 -3.57 -1.90
C ASP A 118 14.04 -4.58 -2.25
N GLU A 119 13.40 -5.17 -1.24
CA GLU A 119 12.29 -6.12 -1.45
C GLU A 119 11.05 -5.44 -2.03
N LEU A 120 10.65 -4.25 -1.57
CA LEU A 120 9.53 -3.53 -2.15
C LEU A 120 9.77 -3.23 -3.64
N LEU A 121 10.93 -2.66 -3.98
CA LEU A 121 11.28 -2.30 -5.36
C LEU A 121 11.40 -3.54 -6.26
N ARG A 122 11.93 -4.65 -5.72
CA ARG A 122 12.04 -5.94 -6.43
C ARG A 122 10.66 -6.53 -6.74
N ASN A 123 9.70 -6.37 -5.83
CA ASN A 123 8.33 -6.83 -6.00
C ASN A 123 7.43 -5.82 -6.74
N GLY A 124 7.97 -4.68 -7.20
CA GLY A 124 7.25 -3.69 -8.00
C GLY A 124 6.41 -2.71 -7.18
N THR A 125 6.52 -2.67 -5.86
CA THR A 125 5.89 -1.66 -5.01
C THR A 125 6.70 -0.37 -5.10
N LEU A 126 6.11 0.68 -5.69
CA LEU A 126 6.76 1.96 -5.91
C LEU A 126 6.25 3.06 -4.98
N CYS A 127 5.11 2.83 -4.33
CA CYS A 127 4.53 3.69 -3.32
C CYS A 127 3.95 2.83 -2.19
N ALA A 128 4.20 3.21 -0.93
CA ALA A 128 3.64 2.48 0.21
C ALA A 128 3.27 3.39 1.37
N LEU A 129 2.22 2.98 2.11
CA LEU A 129 1.84 3.53 3.40
C LEU A 129 2.35 2.60 4.50
N ILE A 130 3.32 3.09 5.29
CA ILE A 130 4.23 2.28 6.08
C ILE A 130 4.09 2.59 7.58
N PHE A 131 3.71 1.57 8.36
CA PHE A 131 3.99 1.56 9.79
C PHE A 131 5.48 1.35 10.01
N SER A 132 6.12 2.28 10.71
CA SER A 132 7.46 2.11 11.24
C SER A 132 7.37 1.58 12.68
N THR A 133 8.36 1.85 13.51
CA THR A 133 8.46 1.43 14.90
C THR A 133 8.09 2.58 15.85
N ILE A 134 7.97 2.28 17.13
CA ILE A 134 7.82 3.27 18.19
C ILE A 134 9.06 4.15 18.34
N HIS A 135 10.25 3.67 17.94
CA HIS A 135 11.52 4.38 18.13
C HIS A 135 11.70 5.48 17.09
N GLN A 136 11.86 6.72 17.56
CA GLN A 136 12.00 7.91 16.70
C GLN A 136 13.19 7.80 15.76
N GLU A 137 14.37 7.37 16.27
CA GLU A 137 15.60 7.28 15.47
C GLU A 137 15.47 6.22 14.36
N ALA A 138 14.89 5.06 14.67
CA ALA A 138 14.62 4.04 13.66
C ALA A 138 13.67 4.54 12.57
N THR A 139 12.60 5.25 12.95
CA THR A 139 11.69 5.86 11.97
C THR A 139 12.40 6.90 11.10
N ASP A 140 13.29 7.71 11.68
CA ASP A 140 14.13 8.66 10.94
C ASP A 140 15.04 7.96 9.91
N ILE A 141 15.61 6.80 10.28
CA ILE A 141 16.40 5.95 9.38
C ILE A 141 15.56 5.43 8.21
N PHE A 142 14.33 4.95 8.45
CA PHE A 142 13.44 4.53 7.36
C PHE A 142 13.13 5.66 6.40
N PHE A 143 12.89 6.88 6.88
CA PHE A 143 12.71 8.05 6.03
C PHE A 143 13.97 8.39 5.22
N ALA A 144 15.14 8.40 5.87
CA ALA A 144 16.41 8.70 5.21
C ALA A 144 16.75 7.68 4.12
N GLU A 145 16.47 6.41 4.36
CA GLU A 145 16.70 5.35 3.38
C GLU A 145 15.70 5.43 2.20
N ALA A 146 14.44 5.77 2.46
CA ALA A 146 13.45 6.04 1.40
C ALA A 146 13.89 7.22 0.51
N GLU A 147 14.34 8.33 1.11
CA GLU A 147 14.86 9.49 0.38
C GLU A 147 16.07 9.12 -0.48
N ARG A 148 17.05 8.40 0.09
CA ARG A 148 18.26 7.98 -0.62
C ARG A 148 17.95 7.16 -1.87
N ARG A 149 16.90 6.33 -1.83
CA ARG A 149 16.47 5.50 -2.95
C ARG A 149 15.52 6.21 -3.90
N GLY A 150 15.00 7.38 -3.53
CA GLY A 150 13.94 8.06 -4.27
C GLY A 150 12.62 7.32 -4.22
N PHE A 151 12.36 6.57 -3.15
CA PHE A 151 11.12 5.84 -2.93
C PHE A 151 9.98 6.79 -2.54
N ARG A 152 8.77 6.53 -3.03
CA ARG A 152 7.58 7.28 -2.64
C ARG A 152 6.96 6.66 -1.39
N GLY A 153 7.20 7.26 -0.23
CA GLY A 153 6.79 6.72 1.05
C GLY A 153 5.88 7.65 1.85
N ILE A 154 4.82 7.08 2.42
CA ILE A 154 4.04 7.69 3.49
C ILE A 154 4.37 6.88 4.73
N ILE A 155 5.14 7.44 5.67
CA ILE A 155 5.73 6.67 6.77
C ILE A 155 5.26 7.28 8.09
N GLY A 156 4.94 6.45 9.08
CA GLY A 156 4.56 6.91 10.40
C GLY A 156 5.28 6.20 11.53
N LYS A 157 5.71 6.97 12.53
CA LYS A 157 6.17 6.42 13.80
C LYS A 157 4.96 5.83 14.53
N THR A 158 5.04 4.56 14.92
CA THR A 158 4.00 3.91 15.70
C THR A 158 3.83 4.59 17.06
N MET A 159 2.57 4.81 17.47
CA MET A 159 2.19 5.41 18.73
C MET A 159 1.49 4.36 19.59
N MET A 160 2.05 4.02 20.75
CA MET A 160 1.50 3.07 21.73
C MET A 160 1.87 3.49 23.16
N ASP A 161 0.91 3.53 24.06
CA ASP A 161 1.11 3.89 25.47
C ASP A 161 0.46 2.94 26.49
N ARG A 162 -0.19 1.85 26.01
CA ARG A 162 -0.75 0.79 26.86
C ARG A 162 -0.84 -0.55 26.13
N ASN A 163 -1.12 -1.60 26.89
CA ASN A 163 -1.42 -2.95 26.39
C ASN A 163 -0.35 -3.53 25.43
N ALA A 164 0.90 -3.10 25.60
CA ALA A 164 2.08 -3.59 24.94
C ALA A 164 3.20 -3.76 25.97
N PRO A 165 4.29 -4.49 25.67
CA PRO A 165 5.44 -4.58 26.58
C PRO A 165 6.04 -3.20 26.88
N ASP A 166 6.60 -3.02 28.08
CA ASP A 166 7.18 -1.75 28.53
C ASP A 166 8.24 -1.19 27.56
N PHE A 167 9.00 -2.06 26.91
CA PHE A 167 10.01 -1.66 25.90
C PHE A 167 9.42 -1.20 24.56
N LEU A 168 8.09 -1.29 24.37
CA LEU A 168 7.33 -0.81 23.22
C LEU A 168 6.21 0.15 23.60
N THR A 169 6.26 0.71 24.79
CA THR A 169 5.34 1.77 25.23
C THR A 169 6.09 3.06 25.49
N GLU A 170 5.42 4.17 25.30
CA GLU A 170 5.92 5.52 25.56
C GLU A 170 4.83 6.36 26.23
N THR A 171 5.16 7.52 26.77
CA THR A 171 4.11 8.43 27.24
C THR A 171 3.41 9.09 26.05
N ALA A 172 2.15 9.48 26.20
CA ALA A 172 1.41 10.21 25.17
C ALA A 172 2.12 11.51 24.75
N ASP A 173 2.76 12.21 25.70
CA ASP A 173 3.49 13.45 25.45
C ASP A 173 4.81 13.21 24.70
N ASP A 174 5.54 12.13 25.01
CA ASP A 174 6.74 11.74 24.26
C ASP A 174 6.37 11.35 22.83
N SER A 175 5.29 10.56 22.69
CA SER A 175 4.77 10.15 21.39
C SER A 175 4.43 11.34 20.51
N TYR A 176 3.72 12.33 21.08
CA TYR A 176 3.42 13.59 20.40
C TYR A 176 4.68 14.33 19.97
N THR A 177 5.60 14.56 20.92
CA THR A 177 6.81 15.33 20.69
C THR A 177 7.70 14.74 19.60
N GLN A 178 7.91 13.42 19.64
CA GLN A 178 8.71 12.68 18.68
C GLN A 178 8.06 12.64 17.30
N SER A 179 6.75 12.36 17.26
CA SER A 179 5.96 12.34 16.01
C SER A 179 5.95 13.72 15.35
N ARG A 180 5.76 14.80 16.14
CA ARG A 180 5.81 16.18 15.67
C ARG A 180 7.18 16.53 15.07
N ALA A 181 8.26 16.11 15.69
CA ALA A 181 9.61 16.35 15.20
C ALA A 181 9.86 15.67 13.85
N LEU A 182 9.46 14.39 13.71
CA LEU A 182 9.58 13.65 12.45
C LEU A 182 8.68 14.23 11.36
N LEU A 183 7.45 14.60 11.71
CA LEU A 183 6.49 15.23 10.81
C LEU A 183 7.04 16.54 10.25
N THR A 184 7.56 17.41 11.11
CA THR A 184 8.20 18.69 10.72
C THR A 184 9.40 18.46 9.80
N LYS A 185 10.17 17.39 10.02
CA LYS A 185 11.39 17.08 9.25
C LYS A 185 11.07 16.51 7.87
N TRP A 186 10.07 15.63 7.76
CA TRP A 186 9.91 14.74 6.61
C TRP A 186 8.64 14.97 5.78
N HIS A 187 7.56 15.50 6.37
CA HIS A 187 6.32 15.67 5.64
C HIS A 187 6.48 16.70 4.51
N GLY A 188 6.13 16.29 3.29
CA GLY A 188 6.26 17.15 2.10
C GLY A 188 7.68 17.25 1.52
N ARG A 189 8.65 16.50 2.05
CA ARG A 189 10.03 16.51 1.55
C ARG A 189 10.17 15.52 0.38
N GLY A 190 10.32 16.07 -0.84
CA GLY A 190 10.40 15.24 -2.06
C GLY A 190 9.17 14.38 -2.24
N LEU A 191 9.38 13.06 -2.34
CA LEU A 191 8.31 12.06 -2.49
C LEU A 191 7.79 11.52 -1.15
N LEU A 192 8.23 12.10 -0.03
CA LEU A 192 7.91 11.60 1.31
C LEU A 192 6.75 12.36 1.95
N ARG A 193 5.92 11.63 2.67
CA ARG A 193 4.83 12.15 3.50
C ARG A 193 4.87 11.46 4.86
N TYR A 194 4.26 12.09 5.86
CA TYR A 194 4.15 11.51 7.20
C TYR A 194 2.71 11.04 7.45
N ALA A 195 2.58 9.90 8.17
CA ALA A 195 1.33 9.44 8.73
C ALA A 195 1.36 9.47 10.27
N ILE A 196 0.33 10.00 10.88
CA ILE A 196 0.07 9.90 12.32
C ILE A 196 -0.45 8.48 12.55
N THR A 197 0.28 7.66 13.32
CA THR A 197 0.03 6.22 13.38
C THR A 197 -0.20 5.71 14.80
N PRO A 198 -1.33 6.04 15.47
CA PRO A 198 -1.77 5.23 16.59
C PRO A 198 -1.96 3.80 16.09
N ARG A 199 -1.28 2.83 16.74
CA ARG A 199 -1.26 1.46 16.19
C ARG A 199 -2.68 0.94 15.97
N PHE A 200 -3.48 0.93 17.04
CA PHE A 200 -4.93 0.68 17.04
C PHE A 200 -5.50 1.10 18.40
N ALA A 201 -6.81 1.22 18.51
CA ALA A 201 -7.44 1.72 19.73
C ALA A 201 -7.05 0.94 21.03
N PRO A 202 -6.91 -0.40 21.03
CA PRO A 202 -6.50 -1.13 22.21
C PRO A 202 -5.15 -0.73 22.81
N THR A 203 -4.17 -0.34 21.99
CA THR A 203 -2.84 0.11 22.46
C THR A 203 -2.72 1.60 22.67
N SER A 204 -3.83 2.33 22.60
CA SER A 204 -3.88 3.79 22.73
C SER A 204 -4.79 4.19 23.90
N THR A 205 -4.27 4.96 24.85
CA THR A 205 -5.14 5.62 25.85
C THR A 205 -5.91 6.77 25.22
N THR A 206 -6.93 7.28 25.92
CA THR A 206 -7.63 8.52 25.54
C THR A 206 -6.64 9.67 25.37
N GLN A 207 -5.66 9.78 26.25
CA GLN A 207 -4.63 10.82 26.17
C GLN A 207 -3.77 10.68 24.90
N LEU A 208 -3.37 9.48 24.51
CA LEU A 208 -2.61 9.26 23.28
C LEU A 208 -3.43 9.64 22.03
N LEU A 209 -4.71 9.24 22.00
CA LEU A 209 -5.60 9.59 20.89
C LEU A 209 -5.87 11.10 20.83
N GLU A 210 -6.00 11.79 21.97
CA GLU A 210 -6.08 13.26 22.02
C GLU A 210 -4.83 13.90 21.40
N ARG A 211 -3.61 13.41 21.76
CA ARG A 211 -2.35 13.87 21.19
C ARG A 211 -2.22 13.59 19.69
N ALA A 212 -2.70 12.44 19.22
CA ALA A 212 -2.78 12.16 17.79
C ALA A 212 -3.72 13.14 17.07
N GLY A 213 -4.88 13.44 17.65
CA GLY A 213 -5.81 14.44 17.14
C GLY A 213 -5.24 15.86 17.15
N GLU A 214 -4.42 16.22 18.15
CA GLU A 214 -3.68 17.49 18.17
C GLU A 214 -2.69 17.59 17.01
N LEU A 215 -1.90 16.53 16.75
CA LEU A 215 -1.02 16.45 15.59
C LEU A 215 -1.80 16.63 14.28
N LYS A 216 -2.95 15.99 14.15
CA LYS A 216 -3.78 16.10 12.95
C LYS A 216 -4.31 17.52 12.75
N ARG A 217 -4.70 18.22 13.82
CA ARG A 217 -5.13 19.63 13.75
C ARG A 217 -3.97 20.58 13.42
N GLU A 218 -2.77 20.32 13.94
CA GLU A 218 -1.56 21.10 13.66
C GLU A 218 -1.07 20.88 12.21
N PHE A 219 -1.21 19.65 11.69
CA PHE A 219 -0.78 19.25 10.35
C PHE A 219 -1.93 18.60 9.58
N PRO A 220 -2.91 19.40 9.10
CA PRO A 220 -4.12 18.86 8.48
C PRO A 220 -3.85 18.06 7.21
N ASP A 221 -2.71 18.29 6.53
CA ASP A 221 -2.30 17.55 5.34
C ASP A 221 -1.61 16.21 5.64
N ALA A 222 -1.24 15.94 6.90
CA ALA A 222 -0.68 14.66 7.30
C ALA A 222 -1.73 13.55 7.20
N TYR A 223 -1.26 12.35 6.86
CA TYR A 223 -2.11 11.16 6.86
C TYR A 223 -2.39 10.70 8.28
N VAL A 224 -3.48 9.94 8.45
CA VAL A 224 -3.71 9.09 9.61
C VAL A 224 -3.72 7.66 9.14
N HIS A 225 -3.01 6.78 9.84
CA HIS A 225 -2.91 5.38 9.49
C HIS A 225 -3.06 4.53 10.76
N THR A 226 -4.06 3.66 10.81
CA THR A 226 -4.34 2.81 11.95
C THR A 226 -5.09 1.54 11.52
N HIS A 227 -5.35 0.63 12.45
CA HIS A 227 -6.12 -0.59 12.22
C HIS A 227 -7.54 -0.43 12.74
N ILE A 228 -8.49 -1.11 12.11
CA ILE A 228 -9.89 -1.11 12.54
C ILE A 228 -10.56 -2.46 12.26
N SER A 229 -11.26 -2.98 13.24
CA SER A 229 -12.22 -4.09 13.11
C SER A 229 -11.66 -5.28 12.32
N GLU A 230 -10.38 -5.62 12.57
CA GLU A 230 -9.71 -6.76 11.96
C GLU A 230 -10.22 -8.08 12.52
N ASN A 231 -10.35 -8.17 13.85
CA ASN A 231 -10.68 -9.39 14.56
C ASN A 231 -11.86 -9.16 15.53
N ARG A 232 -12.77 -10.14 15.67
CA ARG A 232 -13.93 -10.02 16.57
C ARG A 232 -13.54 -9.81 18.03
N ASN A 233 -12.47 -10.46 18.50
CA ASN A 233 -12.00 -10.28 19.86
C ASN A 233 -11.42 -8.87 20.08
N GLU A 234 -10.78 -8.31 19.07
CA GLU A 234 -10.33 -6.91 19.04
C GLU A 234 -11.51 -5.95 19.17
N VAL A 235 -12.57 -6.12 18.38
CA VAL A 235 -13.79 -5.29 18.46
C VAL A 235 -14.40 -5.34 19.86
N LEU A 236 -14.56 -6.54 20.43
CA LEU A 236 -15.05 -6.70 21.80
C LEU A 236 -14.14 -6.02 22.83
N TRP A 237 -12.82 -6.06 22.62
CA TRP A 237 -11.87 -5.42 23.51
C TRP A 237 -11.98 -3.89 23.45
N VAL A 238 -12.15 -3.30 22.26
CA VAL A 238 -12.39 -1.86 22.11
C VAL A 238 -13.67 -1.42 22.83
N GLN A 239 -14.76 -2.18 22.72
CA GLN A 239 -16.02 -1.91 23.46
C GLN A 239 -15.85 -1.94 24.98
N GLN A 240 -14.91 -2.74 25.50
CA GLN A 240 -14.59 -2.76 26.93
C GLN A 240 -13.72 -1.56 27.37
N LEU A 241 -12.86 -1.06 26.48
CA LEU A 241 -11.91 0.00 26.76
C LEU A 241 -12.49 1.41 26.58
N PHE A 242 -13.48 1.55 25.69
CA PHE A 242 -14.07 2.82 25.32
C PHE A 242 -15.59 2.77 25.39
N SER A 243 -16.20 3.88 25.81
CA SER A 243 -17.65 4.00 25.96
C SER A 243 -18.29 4.60 24.69
N PHE A 244 -17.92 4.07 23.52
CA PHE A 244 -18.51 4.47 22.24
C PHE A 244 -19.37 3.32 21.67
N PRO A 245 -20.41 3.63 20.88
CA PRO A 245 -21.25 2.61 20.25
C PRO A 245 -20.47 1.70 19.29
N GLU A 246 -19.63 2.31 18.43
CA GLU A 246 -18.87 1.62 17.40
C GLU A 246 -17.37 1.88 17.54
N TYR A 247 -16.55 1.02 16.93
CA TYR A 247 -15.10 1.17 16.95
C TYR A 247 -14.66 2.44 16.22
N ALA A 248 -15.23 2.73 15.05
CA ALA A 248 -14.91 3.92 14.27
C ALA A 248 -15.22 5.22 15.03
N ASP A 249 -16.23 5.24 15.91
CA ASP A 249 -16.57 6.39 16.74
C ASP A 249 -15.40 6.80 17.64
N VAL A 250 -14.55 5.85 18.07
CA VAL A 250 -13.35 6.15 18.85
C VAL A 250 -12.44 7.09 18.05
N TYR A 251 -12.15 6.77 16.81
CA TYR A 251 -11.28 7.59 15.98
C TYR A 251 -11.93 8.91 15.58
N ASP A 252 -13.23 8.89 15.29
CA ASP A 252 -13.99 10.11 14.96
C ASP A 252 -14.01 11.12 16.09
N HIS A 253 -14.21 10.64 17.34
CA HIS A 253 -14.22 11.49 18.53
C HIS A 253 -12.92 12.30 18.69
N TYR A 254 -11.78 11.72 18.37
CA TYR A 254 -10.48 12.40 18.47
C TYR A 254 -10.08 13.15 17.19
N GLY A 255 -10.96 13.22 16.17
CA GLY A 255 -10.72 13.94 14.92
C GLY A 255 -9.68 13.28 14.03
N LEU A 256 -9.62 11.94 14.05
CA LEU A 256 -8.69 11.14 13.28
C LEU A 256 -9.29 10.58 11.99
N LEU A 257 -10.56 10.85 11.69
CA LEU A 257 -11.23 10.42 10.47
C LEU A 257 -11.39 11.58 9.49
N ASP A 258 -10.74 11.50 8.34
CA ASP A 258 -10.91 12.41 7.21
C ASP A 258 -10.50 11.72 5.88
N ASP A 259 -10.40 12.51 4.80
CA ASP A 259 -10.06 12.05 3.45
C ASP A 259 -8.58 11.69 3.25
N LYS A 260 -7.73 11.76 4.28
CA LYS A 260 -6.35 11.26 4.32
C LYS A 260 -6.15 10.17 5.38
N THR A 261 -7.25 9.67 5.92
CA THR A 261 -7.22 8.54 6.87
C THR A 261 -7.36 7.23 6.14
N VAL A 262 -6.41 6.34 6.35
CA VAL A 262 -6.43 4.95 5.86
C VAL A 262 -6.48 4.00 7.05
N LEU A 263 -7.52 3.20 7.08
CA LEU A 263 -7.78 2.20 8.11
C LEU A 263 -7.51 0.81 7.55
N ALA A 264 -6.61 0.06 8.18
CA ALA A 264 -6.29 -1.29 7.75
C ALA A 264 -7.37 -2.29 8.16
N HIS A 265 -7.60 -3.29 7.32
CA HIS A 265 -8.47 -4.44 7.47
C HIS A 265 -9.96 -4.14 7.29
N GLY A 266 -10.67 -3.64 8.31
CA GLY A 266 -12.10 -3.36 8.23
C GLY A 266 -12.97 -4.60 7.97
N VAL A 267 -12.56 -5.80 8.45
CA VAL A 267 -13.22 -7.09 8.17
C VAL A 267 -14.61 -7.16 8.80
N HIS A 268 -14.76 -6.56 9.97
CA HIS A 268 -15.96 -6.65 10.81
C HIS A 268 -16.66 -5.31 11.02
N LEU A 269 -16.58 -4.41 10.03
CA LEU A 269 -17.28 -3.13 10.06
C LEU A 269 -18.80 -3.33 10.07
N THR A 270 -19.50 -2.50 10.86
CA THR A 270 -20.96 -2.39 10.86
C THR A 270 -21.44 -1.43 9.77
N GLU A 271 -22.75 -1.39 9.51
CA GLU A 271 -23.35 -0.45 8.55
C GLU A 271 -23.17 1.00 9.02
N GLU A 272 -23.28 1.24 10.33
CA GLU A 272 -23.10 2.53 10.97
C GLU A 272 -21.65 3.04 10.82
N GLU A 273 -20.67 2.14 10.97
CA GLU A 273 -19.26 2.45 10.73
C GLU A 273 -18.99 2.78 9.27
N LEU A 274 -19.52 1.99 8.32
CA LEU A 274 -19.38 2.24 6.89
C LEU A 274 -19.96 3.60 6.49
N ASP A 275 -21.14 3.95 7.01
CA ASP A 275 -21.77 5.25 6.77
C ASP A 275 -20.92 6.40 7.35
N LEU A 276 -20.35 6.22 8.54
CA LEU A 276 -19.43 7.21 9.14
C LEU A 276 -18.17 7.38 8.30
N LEU A 277 -17.51 6.29 7.92
CA LEU A 277 -16.28 6.33 7.11
C LEU A 277 -16.53 6.99 5.74
N SER A 278 -17.63 6.66 5.10
CA SER A 278 -18.05 7.27 3.82
C SER A 278 -18.24 8.78 3.96
N ARG A 279 -18.98 9.25 4.99
CA ARG A 279 -19.19 10.69 5.26
C ARG A 279 -17.90 11.43 5.57
N ARG A 280 -16.95 10.81 6.25
CA ARG A 280 -15.62 11.38 6.57
C ARG A 280 -14.67 11.33 5.38
N GLY A 281 -14.98 10.55 4.35
CA GLY A 281 -14.09 10.29 3.23
C GLY A 281 -12.91 9.37 3.59
N SER A 282 -12.98 8.69 4.75
CA SER A 282 -11.93 7.78 5.19
C SER A 282 -11.88 6.52 4.32
N ARG A 283 -10.73 5.89 4.24
CA ARG A 283 -10.44 4.82 3.29
C ARG A 283 -10.05 3.54 4.01
N ILE A 284 -10.24 2.41 3.33
CA ILE A 284 -9.86 1.09 3.84
C ILE A 284 -8.71 0.51 3.03
N SER A 285 -7.73 -0.05 3.72
CA SER A 285 -6.73 -0.94 3.14
C SER A 285 -7.19 -2.38 3.33
N HIS A 286 -7.58 -3.05 2.24
CA HIS A 286 -7.90 -4.47 2.26
C HIS A 286 -6.61 -5.29 2.24
N CYS A 287 -6.39 -6.09 3.29
CA CYS A 287 -5.20 -6.91 3.50
C CYS A 287 -5.56 -8.41 3.41
N PRO A 288 -5.86 -8.94 2.20
CA PRO A 288 -6.46 -10.26 2.06
C PRO A 288 -5.56 -11.38 2.59
N ASN A 289 -4.25 -11.28 2.36
CA ASN A 289 -3.29 -12.30 2.74
C ASN A 289 -3.21 -12.46 4.26
N SER A 290 -3.04 -11.37 5.00
CA SER A 290 -2.96 -11.41 6.47
C SER A 290 -4.28 -11.80 7.10
N ASN A 291 -5.41 -11.30 6.59
CA ASN A 291 -6.74 -11.67 7.09
C ASN A 291 -6.99 -13.19 6.99
N LEU A 292 -6.51 -13.82 5.91
CA LEU A 292 -6.56 -15.27 5.75
C LEU A 292 -5.56 -15.99 6.66
N PHE A 293 -4.33 -15.49 6.76
CA PHE A 293 -3.26 -16.10 7.52
C PHE A 293 -3.56 -16.13 9.04
N LEU A 294 -4.10 -15.05 9.58
CA LEU A 294 -4.49 -14.94 10.99
C LEU A 294 -5.92 -15.41 11.27
N GLY A 295 -6.68 -15.78 10.23
CA GLY A 295 -8.07 -16.20 10.39
C GLY A 295 -9.01 -15.08 10.82
N SER A 296 -8.70 -13.82 10.50
CA SER A 296 -9.49 -12.63 10.86
C SER A 296 -10.87 -12.65 10.20
N GLY A 297 -10.98 -13.15 8.97
CA GLY A 297 -12.25 -13.31 8.26
C GLY A 297 -12.16 -12.95 6.78
N LEU A 298 -13.33 -12.88 6.13
CA LEU A 298 -13.45 -12.56 4.72
C LEU A 298 -13.98 -11.12 4.54
N PHE A 299 -13.16 -10.26 3.95
CA PHE A 299 -13.53 -8.87 3.68
C PHE A 299 -14.60 -8.77 2.58
N ARG A 300 -15.68 -8.04 2.84
CA ARG A 300 -16.82 -7.86 1.93
C ARG A 300 -16.60 -6.67 0.99
N LEU A 301 -15.74 -6.83 -0.02
CA LEU A 301 -15.27 -5.73 -0.87
C LEU A 301 -16.42 -4.91 -1.49
N HIS A 302 -17.34 -5.56 -2.19
CA HIS A 302 -18.46 -4.85 -2.84
C HIS A 302 -19.33 -4.09 -1.85
N HIS A 303 -19.59 -4.69 -0.69
CA HIS A 303 -20.38 -4.05 0.35
C HIS A 303 -19.74 -2.74 0.86
N VAL A 304 -18.43 -2.74 1.02
CA VAL A 304 -17.67 -1.54 1.44
C VAL A 304 -17.66 -0.49 0.31
N LEU A 305 -17.47 -0.92 -0.94
CA LEU A 305 -17.50 -0.02 -2.10
C LEU A 305 -18.90 0.58 -2.33
N ASP A 306 -19.96 -0.22 -2.18
CA ASP A 306 -21.37 0.21 -2.32
C ASP A 306 -21.76 1.26 -1.26
N ALA A 307 -21.14 1.22 -0.08
CA ALA A 307 -21.27 2.26 0.94
C ALA A 307 -20.51 3.56 0.59
N GLY A 308 -19.77 3.59 -0.51
CA GLY A 308 -19.01 4.75 -0.97
C GLY A 308 -17.62 4.90 -0.34
N VAL A 309 -17.11 3.87 0.35
CA VAL A 309 -15.77 3.88 0.94
C VAL A 309 -14.74 3.42 -0.10
N ILE A 310 -13.69 4.22 -0.29
CA ILE A 310 -12.60 3.87 -1.20
C ILE A 310 -11.72 2.79 -0.58
N VAL A 311 -11.37 1.78 -1.39
CA VAL A 311 -10.54 0.63 -0.98
C VAL A 311 -9.28 0.55 -1.82
N GLY A 312 -8.13 0.37 -1.15
CA GLY A 312 -6.87 -0.04 -1.74
C GLY A 312 -6.46 -1.43 -1.26
N LEU A 313 -5.41 -2.02 -1.86
CA LEU A 313 -4.82 -3.27 -1.38
C LEU A 313 -3.59 -3.00 -0.51
N GLY A 314 -3.45 -3.75 0.58
CA GLY A 314 -2.27 -3.81 1.43
C GLY A 314 -1.65 -5.21 1.47
N SER A 315 -0.32 -5.28 1.48
CA SER A 315 0.40 -6.54 1.68
C SER A 315 0.40 -6.96 3.14
N ASP A 316 0.36 -5.98 4.03
CA ASP A 316 0.46 -6.17 5.48
C ASP A 316 1.66 -7.03 5.89
N ILE A 317 2.86 -6.70 5.37
CA ILE A 317 4.12 -7.27 5.88
C ILE A 317 4.14 -7.05 7.41
N GLY A 318 4.21 -8.03 8.21
CA GLY A 318 4.62 -9.36 8.43
C GLY A 318 3.48 -10.34 8.75
N ALA A 319 2.20 -9.94 9.06
CA ALA A 319 1.10 -10.88 9.09
C ALA A 319 0.77 -11.33 7.66
N GLY A 320 0.90 -10.44 6.69
CA GLY A 320 1.01 -10.83 5.29
C GLY A 320 2.29 -11.62 5.05
N THR A 321 2.17 -12.73 4.33
CA THR A 321 3.23 -13.73 4.17
C THR A 321 4.23 -13.42 3.06
N THR A 322 4.08 -12.29 2.38
CA THR A 322 4.92 -11.87 1.24
C THR A 322 4.77 -10.38 0.95
N PRO A 323 5.82 -9.69 0.46
CA PRO A 323 5.74 -8.30 -0.02
C PRO A 323 5.13 -8.18 -1.43
N SER A 324 4.69 -9.27 -2.05
CA SER A 324 4.22 -9.30 -3.43
C SER A 324 2.77 -8.83 -3.57
N MET A 325 2.55 -7.72 -4.29
CA MET A 325 1.21 -7.26 -4.64
C MET A 325 0.49 -8.20 -5.61
N PHE A 326 1.20 -9.04 -6.37
CA PHE A 326 0.58 -10.12 -7.15
C PHE A 326 -0.13 -11.11 -6.23
N ASN A 327 0.49 -11.44 -5.11
CA ASN A 327 -0.12 -12.33 -4.12
C ASN A 327 -1.34 -11.66 -3.44
N ALA A 328 -1.24 -10.37 -3.08
CA ALA A 328 -2.37 -9.62 -2.54
C ALA A 328 -3.56 -9.61 -3.52
N MET A 329 -3.32 -9.37 -4.82
CA MET A 329 -4.35 -9.46 -5.86
C MET A 329 -4.96 -10.87 -5.97
N ALA A 330 -4.11 -11.92 -5.97
CA ALA A 330 -4.57 -13.31 -6.07
C ALA A 330 -5.43 -13.72 -4.86
N ASP A 331 -5.06 -13.27 -3.67
CA ASP A 331 -5.84 -13.57 -2.45
C ASP A 331 -7.11 -12.72 -2.38
N ALA A 332 -7.10 -11.47 -2.82
CA ALA A 332 -8.31 -10.66 -2.97
C ALA A 332 -9.33 -11.35 -3.90
N TYR A 333 -8.86 -11.88 -5.04
CA TYR A 333 -9.70 -12.68 -5.94
C TYR A 333 -10.32 -13.88 -5.23
N LYS A 334 -9.51 -14.70 -4.55
CA LYS A 334 -9.97 -15.92 -3.86
C LYS A 334 -10.97 -15.61 -2.75
N VAL A 335 -10.71 -14.55 -1.97
CA VAL A 335 -11.61 -14.10 -0.90
C VAL A 335 -13.00 -13.74 -1.45
N GLN A 336 -13.07 -13.04 -2.58
CA GLN A 336 -14.35 -12.69 -3.21
C GLN A 336 -15.00 -13.91 -3.87
N GLN A 337 -14.25 -14.80 -4.50
CA GLN A 337 -14.79 -16.05 -5.08
C GLN A 337 -15.47 -16.93 -4.04
N VAL A 338 -14.89 -17.07 -2.85
CA VAL A 338 -15.51 -17.83 -1.75
C VAL A 338 -16.85 -17.20 -1.30
N GLN A 339 -16.99 -15.90 -1.49
CA GLN A 339 -18.23 -15.15 -1.20
C GLN A 339 -19.20 -15.08 -2.40
N GLY A 340 -18.91 -15.81 -3.49
CA GLY A 340 -19.77 -15.85 -4.68
C GLY A 340 -19.63 -14.63 -5.60
N VAL A 341 -18.59 -13.84 -5.45
CA VAL A 341 -18.29 -12.63 -6.25
C VAL A 341 -17.06 -12.88 -7.11
N SER A 342 -17.19 -12.69 -8.43
CA SER A 342 -16.07 -12.84 -9.37
C SER A 342 -15.51 -11.47 -9.74
N LEU A 343 -14.24 -11.25 -9.45
CA LEU A 343 -13.50 -10.07 -9.89
C LEU A 343 -12.76 -10.35 -11.19
N SER A 344 -12.85 -9.45 -12.18
CA SER A 344 -11.99 -9.53 -13.35
C SER A 344 -10.56 -9.11 -12.99
N PRO A 345 -9.55 -9.49 -13.78
CA PRO A 345 -8.18 -9.02 -13.61
C PRO A 345 -8.06 -7.48 -13.59
N PHE A 346 -8.91 -6.78 -14.34
CA PHE A 346 -8.89 -5.31 -14.37
C PHE A 346 -9.26 -4.68 -13.01
N HIS A 347 -10.19 -5.28 -12.26
CA HIS A 347 -10.52 -4.86 -10.88
C HIS A 347 -9.33 -5.01 -9.95
N LEU A 348 -8.61 -6.12 -10.05
CA LEU A 348 -7.47 -6.43 -9.19
C LEU A 348 -6.28 -5.51 -9.48
N TRP A 349 -5.95 -5.30 -10.75
CA TRP A 349 -4.91 -4.36 -11.15
C TRP A 349 -5.26 -2.92 -10.76
N TYR A 350 -6.53 -2.52 -10.91
CA TYR A 350 -6.99 -1.21 -10.43
C TYR A 350 -6.73 -1.05 -8.93
N LEU A 351 -7.16 -2.00 -8.10
CA LEU A 351 -6.97 -1.94 -6.64
C LEU A 351 -5.49 -1.84 -6.24
N ALA A 352 -4.59 -2.52 -6.96
CA ALA A 352 -3.16 -2.53 -6.68
C ALA A 352 -2.40 -1.31 -7.26
N THR A 353 -3.06 -0.46 -8.07
CA THR A 353 -2.43 0.68 -8.74
C THR A 353 -3.25 1.97 -8.56
N LEU A 354 -4.17 2.31 -9.47
CA LEU A 354 -4.96 3.54 -9.42
C LEU A 354 -5.91 3.59 -8.20
N GLY A 355 -6.52 2.47 -7.83
CA GLY A 355 -7.34 2.35 -6.62
C GLY A 355 -6.54 2.59 -5.35
N GLY A 356 -5.35 1.97 -5.26
CA GLY A 356 -4.40 2.24 -4.18
C GLY A 356 -3.96 3.72 -4.13
N ALA A 357 -3.66 4.32 -5.30
CA ALA A 357 -3.31 5.73 -5.39
C ALA A 357 -4.47 6.64 -4.92
N LYS A 358 -5.72 6.32 -5.27
CA LYS A 358 -6.91 7.02 -4.77
C LYS A 358 -7.07 6.86 -3.26
N ALA A 359 -6.84 5.64 -2.74
CA ALA A 359 -6.87 5.40 -1.30
C ALA A 359 -5.82 6.23 -0.55
N LEU A 360 -4.70 6.55 -1.21
CA LEU A 360 -3.66 7.43 -0.66
C LEU A 360 -3.80 8.90 -1.09
N SER A 361 -4.87 9.32 -1.77
CA SER A 361 -5.04 10.69 -2.31
C SER A 361 -3.85 11.13 -3.18
N LEU A 362 -3.27 10.20 -3.94
CA LEU A 362 -2.13 10.40 -4.84
C LEU A 362 -2.48 10.12 -6.32
N ASP A 363 -3.74 9.88 -6.64
CA ASP A 363 -4.19 9.52 -7.99
C ASP A 363 -4.01 10.63 -9.03
N ALA A 364 -3.85 11.88 -8.60
CA ALA A 364 -3.42 12.97 -9.47
C ALA A 364 -1.92 12.88 -9.85
N GLU A 365 -1.11 12.16 -9.05
CA GLU A 365 0.34 12.05 -9.25
C GLU A 365 0.76 10.71 -9.86
N ILE A 366 0.14 9.59 -9.44
CA ILE A 366 0.55 8.21 -9.77
C ILE A 366 -0.66 7.28 -9.96
N GLY A 367 -0.41 5.99 -10.14
CA GLY A 367 -1.42 4.91 -10.18
C GLY A 367 -1.94 4.62 -11.59
N SER A 368 -1.72 5.52 -12.55
CA SER A 368 -1.97 5.30 -13.98
C SER A 368 -0.85 5.92 -14.82
N ILE A 369 -0.70 5.46 -16.06
CA ILE A 369 0.23 6.02 -17.04
C ILE A 369 -0.54 7.01 -17.87
N GLU A 370 -0.49 8.30 -17.47
CA GLU A 370 -1.20 9.39 -18.13
C GLU A 370 -0.30 10.63 -18.19
N ALA A 371 -0.44 11.41 -19.27
CA ALA A 371 0.35 12.63 -19.45
C ALA A 371 0.20 13.60 -18.24
N GLY A 372 1.31 14.13 -17.78
CA GLY A 372 1.40 15.03 -16.63
C GLY A 372 1.65 14.34 -15.28
N LYS A 373 1.36 13.05 -15.15
CA LYS A 373 1.67 12.27 -13.92
C LYS A 373 3.16 11.96 -13.82
N SER A 374 3.60 11.58 -12.64
CA SER A 374 4.95 11.07 -12.39
C SER A 374 5.17 9.76 -13.16
N ALA A 375 6.34 9.59 -13.75
CA ALA A 375 6.69 8.37 -14.46
C ALA A 375 7.12 7.27 -13.45
N ASP A 376 6.13 6.78 -12.68
CA ASP A 376 6.23 5.69 -11.72
C ASP A 376 5.61 4.43 -12.36
N PHE A 377 6.43 3.55 -12.89
CA PHE A 377 5.97 2.39 -13.66
C PHE A 377 6.91 1.18 -13.54
N LEU A 378 6.36 0.02 -13.88
CA LEU A 378 7.07 -1.24 -13.95
C LEU A 378 7.28 -1.65 -15.40
N VAL A 379 8.38 -2.32 -15.66
CA VAL A 379 8.62 -3.13 -16.84
C VAL A 379 8.56 -4.59 -16.40
N LEU A 380 7.56 -5.31 -16.86
CA LEU A 380 7.35 -6.73 -16.55
C LEU A 380 7.88 -7.57 -17.70
N ASP A 381 8.60 -8.65 -17.37
CA ASP A 381 9.10 -9.65 -18.33
C ASP A 381 8.07 -10.79 -18.46
N LEU A 382 7.43 -10.88 -19.63
CA LEU A 382 6.42 -11.89 -19.94
C LEU A 382 7.03 -13.29 -20.15
N HIS A 383 8.36 -13.37 -20.23
CA HIS A 383 9.13 -14.60 -20.44
C HIS A 383 10.15 -14.87 -19.32
N ALA A 384 9.96 -14.30 -18.16
CA ALA A 384 10.87 -14.41 -17.00
C ALA A 384 11.17 -15.86 -16.57
N THR A 385 10.24 -16.79 -16.80
CA THR A 385 10.44 -18.23 -16.56
C THR A 385 9.74 -19.05 -17.66
N PRO A 386 10.16 -20.32 -17.90
CA PRO A 386 9.49 -21.16 -18.90
C PRO A 386 7.98 -21.29 -18.71
N LEU A 387 7.51 -21.37 -17.46
CA LEU A 387 6.09 -21.51 -17.17
C LEU A 387 5.33 -20.21 -17.45
N ILE A 388 5.90 -19.06 -17.11
CA ILE A 388 5.33 -17.75 -17.42
C ILE A 388 5.30 -17.53 -18.93
N SER A 389 6.38 -17.88 -19.68
CA SER A 389 6.39 -17.84 -21.14
C SER A 389 5.23 -18.65 -21.73
N MET A 390 5.11 -19.92 -21.36
CA MET A 390 4.03 -20.80 -21.84
C MET A 390 2.65 -20.18 -21.58
N ARG A 391 2.44 -19.57 -20.42
CA ARG A 391 1.15 -18.97 -20.05
C ARG A 391 0.91 -17.67 -20.80
N SER A 392 1.93 -16.84 -20.96
CA SER A 392 1.85 -15.57 -21.69
C SER A 392 1.61 -15.78 -23.17
N ASP A 393 2.31 -16.74 -23.81
CA ASP A 393 2.16 -17.09 -25.23
C ASP A 393 0.78 -17.67 -25.56
N ARG A 394 0.12 -18.27 -24.58
CA ARG A 394 -1.26 -18.78 -24.73
C ARG A 394 -2.34 -17.74 -24.49
N ALA A 395 -1.99 -16.56 -23.97
CA ALA A 395 -2.98 -15.55 -23.67
C ALA A 395 -3.69 -15.11 -24.97
N SER A 396 -5.01 -15.27 -24.99
CA SER A 396 -5.85 -14.93 -26.14
C SER A 396 -6.39 -13.49 -26.08
N SER A 397 -6.23 -12.84 -24.94
CA SER A 397 -6.67 -11.47 -24.68
C SER A 397 -5.76 -10.81 -23.64
N LEU A 398 -5.86 -9.48 -23.52
CA LEU A 398 -5.22 -8.74 -22.43
C LEU A 398 -5.70 -9.22 -21.06
N GLU A 399 -7.00 -9.44 -20.90
CA GLU A 399 -7.58 -9.96 -19.64
C GLU A 399 -6.96 -11.29 -19.24
N ASP A 400 -6.82 -12.21 -20.20
CA ASP A 400 -6.22 -13.52 -19.99
C ASP A 400 -4.72 -13.40 -19.62
N LEU A 401 -3.98 -12.48 -20.27
CA LEU A 401 -2.60 -12.17 -19.93
C LEU A 401 -2.46 -11.65 -18.49
N LEU A 402 -3.24 -10.62 -18.15
CA LEU A 402 -3.22 -9.99 -16.81
C LEU A 402 -3.59 -10.98 -15.71
N ALA A 403 -4.56 -11.87 -15.95
CA ALA A 403 -4.91 -12.97 -15.04
C ALA A 403 -3.71 -13.89 -14.81
N GLY A 404 -3.02 -14.30 -15.89
CA GLY A 404 -1.81 -15.12 -15.79
C GLY A 404 -0.75 -14.49 -14.90
N LEU A 405 -0.50 -13.20 -15.06
CA LEU A 405 0.47 -12.46 -14.25
C LEU A 405 0.06 -12.35 -12.78
N ILE A 406 -1.23 -12.15 -12.48
CA ILE A 406 -1.72 -12.10 -11.09
C ILE A 406 -1.43 -13.42 -10.35
N PHE A 407 -1.79 -14.57 -10.96
CA PHE A 407 -1.76 -15.85 -10.26
C PHE A 407 -0.40 -16.55 -10.29
N MET A 408 0.49 -16.16 -11.20
CA MET A 408 1.79 -16.80 -11.39
C MET A 408 2.96 -15.82 -11.23
N GLY A 409 2.67 -14.52 -11.12
CA GLY A 409 3.68 -13.47 -10.98
C GLY A 409 4.30 -13.46 -9.60
N ASP A 410 5.58 -13.14 -9.57
CA ASP A 410 6.39 -12.86 -8.40
C ASP A 410 7.49 -11.85 -8.77
N ASP A 411 8.47 -11.65 -7.89
CA ASP A 411 9.59 -10.73 -8.12
C ASP A 411 10.37 -11.03 -9.42
N ARG A 412 10.33 -12.27 -9.92
CA ARG A 412 11.04 -12.69 -11.13
C ARG A 412 10.50 -12.03 -12.40
N ILE A 413 9.22 -11.65 -12.42
CA ILE A 413 8.64 -10.97 -13.59
C ILE A 413 8.89 -9.45 -13.59
N VAL A 414 9.29 -8.85 -12.48
CA VAL A 414 9.62 -7.43 -12.39
C VAL A 414 11.03 -7.22 -12.95
N LYS A 415 11.12 -6.82 -14.22
CA LYS A 415 12.39 -6.58 -14.92
C LYS A 415 13.03 -5.26 -14.51
N ALA A 416 12.22 -4.21 -14.34
CA ALA A 416 12.68 -2.91 -13.90
C ALA A 416 11.58 -2.11 -13.22
N SER A 417 11.97 -1.31 -12.23
CA SER A 417 11.13 -0.38 -11.47
C SER A 417 11.60 1.05 -11.70
N TRP A 418 10.67 1.97 -12.00
CA TRP A 418 10.95 3.36 -12.29
C TRP A 418 10.09 4.26 -11.39
N ILE A 419 10.72 5.25 -10.74
CA ILE A 419 10.05 6.28 -9.92
C ILE A 419 10.50 7.66 -10.41
N ALA A 420 9.55 8.57 -10.65
CA ALA A 420 9.81 9.92 -11.14
C ALA A 420 10.77 9.92 -12.34
N GLY A 421 10.54 9.00 -13.29
CA GLY A 421 11.33 8.85 -14.50
C GLY A 421 12.76 8.34 -14.30
N ARG A 422 13.15 7.90 -13.11
CA ARG A 422 14.45 7.27 -12.85
C ARG A 422 14.29 5.79 -12.58
N GLN A 423 15.13 4.99 -13.19
CA GLN A 423 15.19 3.56 -12.90
C GLN A 423 15.81 3.36 -11.51
N VAL A 424 15.04 2.80 -10.59
CA VAL A 424 15.43 2.60 -9.17
C VAL A 424 15.77 1.15 -8.86
N SER A 425 15.30 0.20 -9.69
CA SER A 425 15.66 -1.20 -9.62
C SER A 425 15.70 -1.81 -11.02
N ALA A 426 16.61 -2.73 -11.26
CA ALA A 426 16.66 -3.57 -12.45
C ALA A 426 17.14 -4.96 -12.07
N ARG A 427 16.55 -5.96 -12.69
CA ARG A 427 17.06 -7.33 -12.65
C ARG A 427 18.17 -7.48 -13.69
N ALA A 428 19.29 -8.09 -13.27
CA ALA A 428 20.42 -8.38 -14.12
C ALA A 428 20.10 -9.47 -15.16
#